data_fab33f6384a11d28ecc2f0d55e4e6ddc
#
_entry.id   fab33f6384a11d28ecc2f0d55e4e6ddc
#
_cell.length_a   1.000
_cell.length_b   1.000
_cell.length_c   1.000
_cell.angle_alpha   90.00
_cell.angle_beta   90.00
_cell.angle_gamma   90.00
#
_symmetry.space_group_name_H-M   'P 1'
#
loop_
_entity.id
_entity.type
_entity.pdbx_description
1 polymer ?
#
loop_
_entity_poly.entity_id
_entity_poly.type
_entity_poly.pdbx_seq_one_letter_code
_entity_poly.pdbx_strand_id
1 'polypeptide(L)'
;MVGRRGWQTGLVTSLNEPSPDAAHTSDAAHTPDAVASGTASSGTDTPDGAPSLSALAAARIAVEALLDGGVQHVVVSPGSRSAPMAYALAEASAQGRVELLVRIDERSAGFTALGLALSTGSPAAVLTTSGTAVGNLMPAVMEANHAAVPLIVLSADRPDELRGTGANQTTVQPDLFGEQVRFAVDIPAGSNPERAVQTGLSAATGAFADLAPGPVQLNLAFRDPLVPEASDQLPVPAERQRYRIGTEPLIMNLPPASTDLVERRTVVLAGHDAGPVAEAFARAHSLPLLAEPSSNARFGPNAVGPYRLLLEHFGSGAAQPIERVVLFGRPTLSRPVAALLARADVPSALYQPVPVAWYEPGRRTELPLESLADLADFAGRGPSDWLDTWLLAGSAAQHALDLVLAQNAPATGPSVGSLVWKHSRGQLLLGSSNGIRDVDLAGLPAPEPAATVYANRGLAGIDGTISTATGIALGGRQETTVLLGDVTFLHDAGGLLIGPGEEQPQLRIVVLNDSGGAIFDLLEHGAVREAGTYGDAVERLFATPHSVDIAALAAAYGVGHSAVSTTAALAEALALPVEGRSIVEVRTDRRSLRQLHARIKEAVAAAVGGVLAR
;
A
#
# COMPACT_ATOMS: atom_id res chain seq x y z
N MET A 1 -10.03 56.36 -6.77
CA MET A 1 -11.49 56.34 -7.01
C MET A 1 -11.86 54.88 -7.16
N VAL A 2 -12.18 54.21 -6.12
CA VAL A 2 -13.48 53.88 -5.45
C VAL A 2 -14.40 53.05 -6.37
N GLY A 3 -14.69 51.86 -5.97
CA GLY A 3 -15.73 51.00 -6.46
C GLY A 3 -15.86 49.68 -5.73
N ARG A 4 -16.36 49.71 -4.49
CA ARG A 4 -16.87 48.51 -3.77
C ARG A 4 -18.14 48.01 -4.43
N ARG A 5 -18.29 46.70 -4.66
CA ARG A 5 -19.61 46.06 -4.83
C ARG A 5 -19.72 44.86 -3.86
N GLY A 6 -20.80 44.95 -3.08
CA GLY A 6 -21.17 44.00 -2.05
C GLY A 6 -21.84 42.74 -2.63
N TRP A 7 -21.79 41.69 -1.85
CA TRP A 7 -22.51 40.44 -2.06
C TRP A 7 -23.87 40.52 -1.37
N GLN A 8 -24.95 40.37 -2.11
CA GLN A 8 -26.29 40.18 -1.60
C GLN A 8 -26.59 38.68 -1.49
N THR A 9 -27.05 38.31 -0.32
CA THR A 9 -27.66 37.03 0.02
C THR A 9 -29.04 36.94 -0.54
N GLY A 10 -29.37 35.91 -1.31
CA GLY A 10 -30.71 35.56 -1.75
C GLY A 10 -31.17 34.26 -1.12
N LEU A 11 -32.11 34.35 -0.17
CA LEU A 11 -32.93 33.24 0.30
C LEU A 11 -33.90 32.82 -0.84
N VAL A 12 -34.02 31.51 -1.07
CA VAL A 12 -35.18 30.93 -1.78
C VAL A 12 -35.76 29.85 -0.90
N THR A 13 -36.92 30.17 -0.33
CA THR A 13 -37.87 29.23 0.27
C THR A 13 -38.81 28.71 -0.83
N SER A 14 -39.05 27.41 -0.90
CA SER A 14 -40.38 26.90 -1.33
C SER A 14 -40.62 25.51 -0.76
N LEU A 15 -41.69 25.46 -0.02
CA LEU A 15 -42.42 24.34 0.53
C LEU A 15 -42.95 23.41 -0.55
N ASN A 16 -42.99 22.11 -0.31
CA ASN A 16 -44.11 21.25 -0.65
C ASN A 16 -44.06 19.96 0.20
N GLU A 17 -45.05 19.82 1.07
CA GLU A 17 -45.41 18.54 1.73
C GLU A 17 -46.28 17.71 0.76
N PRO A 18 -46.27 16.39 0.86
CA PRO A 18 -47.42 15.56 0.50
C PRO A 18 -48.06 14.87 1.68
N SER A 19 -49.39 14.83 1.64
CA SER A 19 -50.38 14.22 2.54
C SER A 19 -50.43 12.68 2.42
N PRO A 20 -51.05 11.99 3.41
CA PRO A 20 -50.86 10.56 3.66
C PRO A 20 -51.94 9.68 3.02
N ASP A 21 -51.63 8.42 2.79
CA ASP A 21 -52.44 7.20 3.05
C ASP A 21 -52.00 6.05 2.14
N ALA A 22 -51.58 4.96 2.77
CA ALA A 22 -52.09 3.63 2.56
C ALA A 22 -51.24 2.58 3.33
N ALA A 23 -51.85 1.98 4.28
CA ALA A 23 -51.38 0.79 4.98
C ALA A 23 -51.34 -0.44 4.06
N HIS A 24 -50.27 -1.23 4.13
CA HIS A 24 -50.39 -2.70 4.10
C HIS A 24 -49.19 -3.39 4.78
N THR A 25 -49.54 -4.37 5.51
CA THR A 25 -48.96 -5.26 6.50
C THR A 25 -47.86 -6.19 6.01
N SER A 26 -46.96 -6.54 6.99
CA SER A 26 -46.23 -7.82 7.20
C SER A 26 -45.06 -8.14 6.26
N ASP A 27 -43.82 -8.40 6.68
CA ASP A 27 -43.32 -9.43 7.59
C ASP A 27 -41.81 -9.26 7.78
N ALA A 28 -41.39 -9.63 8.96
CA ALA A 28 -40.05 -9.99 9.43
C ALA A 28 -38.83 -9.76 8.52
N ALA A 29 -38.08 -8.69 8.78
CA ALA A 29 -36.70 -8.54 8.34
C ALA A 29 -35.76 -8.83 9.52
N HIS A 30 -34.88 -9.80 9.34
CA HIS A 30 -33.71 -10.01 10.16
C HIS A 30 -32.85 -8.75 10.11
N THR A 31 -32.64 -8.14 11.25
CA THR A 31 -31.60 -7.14 11.45
C THR A 31 -30.26 -7.87 11.56
N PRO A 32 -29.23 -7.50 10.80
CA PRO A 32 -27.88 -7.94 11.13
C PRO A 32 -27.46 -7.24 12.41
N ASP A 33 -26.96 -8.02 13.36
CA ASP A 33 -26.37 -7.52 14.59
C ASP A 33 -25.30 -6.48 14.27
N ALA A 34 -25.50 -5.30 14.82
CA ALA A 34 -24.52 -4.23 14.80
C ALA A 34 -23.25 -4.72 15.49
N VAL A 35 -22.16 -4.73 14.74
CA VAL A 35 -20.81 -4.78 15.30
C VAL A 35 -20.75 -3.65 16.32
N ALA A 36 -20.60 -4.02 17.58
CA ALA A 36 -20.52 -3.09 18.69
C ALA A 36 -19.32 -2.14 18.46
N SER A 37 -19.60 -0.94 17.95
CA SER A 37 -18.76 0.20 18.17
C SER A 37 -18.82 0.47 19.68
N GLY A 38 -17.83 -0.04 20.39
CA GLY A 38 -17.68 0.22 21.82
C GLY A 38 -17.33 1.68 22.01
N THR A 39 -18.32 2.56 21.88
CA THR A 39 -18.26 3.89 22.50
C THR A 39 -18.26 3.62 24.01
N ALA A 40 -17.04 3.54 24.57
CA ALA A 40 -16.88 3.64 26.00
C ALA A 40 -17.49 4.98 26.43
N SER A 41 -18.72 4.93 26.94
CA SER A 41 -19.34 6.07 27.60
C SER A 41 -18.32 6.64 28.61
N SER A 42 -18.14 7.94 28.58
CA SER A 42 -17.38 8.70 29.56
C SER A 42 -17.94 8.49 30.96
N GLY A 43 -17.63 7.36 31.56
CA GLY A 43 -17.78 7.12 32.98
C GLY A 43 -16.55 7.69 33.67
N THR A 44 -16.70 8.84 34.26
CA THR A 44 -15.74 9.41 35.23
C THR A 44 -15.78 8.54 36.49
N ASP A 45 -15.06 7.43 36.49
CA ASP A 45 -14.70 6.71 37.71
C ASP A 45 -13.19 6.50 37.70
N THR A 46 -12.45 7.59 37.99
CA THR A 46 -11.15 7.46 38.65
C THR A 46 -11.44 7.05 40.08
N PRO A 47 -10.82 6.00 40.62
CA PRO A 47 -10.89 5.73 42.05
C PRO A 47 -10.37 6.94 42.78
N ASP A 48 -11.22 7.55 43.65
CA ASP A 48 -10.87 8.67 44.49
C ASP A 48 -9.54 8.38 45.20
N GLY A 49 -8.47 9.12 44.88
CA GLY A 49 -7.24 9.14 45.64
C GLY A 49 -5.92 8.82 44.91
N ALA A 50 -5.88 8.41 43.65
CA ALA A 50 -4.60 8.28 42.94
C ALA A 50 -4.10 9.70 42.53
N PRO A 51 -2.82 10.03 42.79
CA PRO A 51 -2.27 11.32 42.36
C PRO A 51 -2.29 11.40 40.82
N SER A 52 -2.78 12.56 40.32
CA SER A 52 -2.78 12.84 38.86
C SER A 52 -1.33 12.84 38.34
N LEU A 53 -1.07 12.09 37.25
CA LEU A 53 0.24 12.05 36.64
C LEU A 53 0.59 13.38 35.96
N SER A 54 1.87 13.79 36.04
CA SER A 54 2.36 14.87 35.18
C SER A 54 2.36 14.43 33.69
N ALA A 55 2.36 15.41 32.77
CA ALA A 55 2.36 15.14 31.35
C ALA A 55 3.55 14.23 30.92
N LEU A 56 4.75 14.52 31.44
CA LEU A 56 5.94 13.71 31.13
C LEU A 56 5.89 12.33 31.79
N ALA A 57 5.36 12.19 33.00
CA ALA A 57 5.20 10.88 33.64
C ALA A 57 4.23 9.98 32.86
N ALA A 58 3.07 10.53 32.44
CA ALA A 58 2.13 9.80 31.59
C ALA A 58 2.76 9.41 30.23
N ALA A 59 3.53 10.33 29.62
CA ALA A 59 4.22 10.06 28.37
C ALA A 59 5.27 8.93 28.49
N ARG A 60 6.06 8.91 29.59
CA ARG A 60 7.02 7.83 29.88
C ARG A 60 6.32 6.47 29.98
N ILE A 61 5.19 6.40 30.69
CA ILE A 61 4.40 5.15 30.81
C ILE A 61 3.87 4.73 29.44
N ALA A 62 3.36 5.66 28.62
CA ALA A 62 2.89 5.35 27.27
C ALA A 62 4.02 4.80 26.40
N VAL A 63 5.22 5.40 26.45
CA VAL A 63 6.39 4.94 25.70
C VAL A 63 6.82 3.55 26.15
N GLU A 64 6.89 3.28 27.45
CA GLU A 64 7.20 1.94 27.96
C GLU A 64 6.23 0.88 27.42
N ALA A 65 4.92 1.16 27.50
CA ALA A 65 3.91 0.25 26.99
C ALA A 65 4.00 0.03 25.46
N LEU A 66 4.38 1.06 24.68
CA LEU A 66 4.63 0.93 23.23
C LEU A 66 5.83 0.00 22.97
N LEU A 67 6.93 0.17 23.71
CA LEU A 67 8.14 -0.63 23.56
C LEU A 67 7.90 -2.09 23.97
N ASP A 68 7.21 -2.33 25.07
CA ASP A 68 6.84 -3.67 25.53
C ASP A 68 5.93 -4.39 24.52
N GLY A 69 5.10 -3.63 23.78
CA GLY A 69 4.27 -4.13 22.69
C GLY A 69 4.98 -4.25 21.34
N GLY A 70 6.31 -4.08 21.30
CA GLY A 70 7.13 -4.35 20.11
C GLY A 70 7.28 -3.19 19.13
N VAL A 71 6.87 -1.97 19.49
CA VAL A 71 7.13 -0.76 18.67
C VAL A 71 8.62 -0.44 18.71
N GLN A 72 9.29 -0.53 17.57
CA GLN A 72 10.73 -0.24 17.45
C GLN A 72 11.01 1.09 16.73
N HIS A 73 10.06 1.63 16.01
CA HIS A 73 10.21 2.83 15.19
C HIS A 73 9.07 3.81 15.47
N VAL A 74 9.41 5.06 15.66
CA VAL A 74 8.45 6.15 15.82
C VAL A 74 8.82 7.31 14.91
N VAL A 75 7.90 7.73 14.05
CA VAL A 75 8.06 8.92 13.22
C VAL A 75 7.40 10.09 13.93
N VAL A 76 8.16 11.15 14.16
CA VAL A 76 7.72 12.33 14.94
C VAL A 76 7.56 13.54 14.02
N SER A 77 6.38 14.14 14.03
CA SER A 77 6.19 15.49 13.48
C SER A 77 6.24 16.52 14.60
N PRO A 78 6.96 17.66 14.41
CA PRO A 78 7.22 18.61 15.48
C PRO A 78 5.94 19.35 15.91
N GLY A 79 5.79 19.56 17.22
CA GLY A 79 4.71 20.37 17.76
C GLY A 79 4.75 20.49 19.28
N SER A 80 4.19 21.59 19.81
CA SER A 80 4.27 21.88 21.24
C SER A 80 3.44 20.91 22.11
N ARG A 81 2.22 20.53 21.66
CA ARG A 81 1.34 19.68 22.48
C ARG A 81 1.86 18.24 22.59
N SER A 82 2.61 17.77 21.58
CA SER A 82 3.26 16.46 21.60
C SER A 82 4.61 16.44 22.36
N ALA A 83 5.05 17.57 22.92
CA ALA A 83 6.36 17.67 23.57
C ALA A 83 6.59 16.63 24.68
N PRO A 84 5.64 16.31 25.58
CA PRO A 84 5.86 15.28 26.61
C PRO A 84 6.21 13.92 25.99
N MET A 85 5.49 13.49 24.95
CA MET A 85 5.81 12.26 24.22
C MET A 85 7.17 12.34 23.51
N ALA A 86 7.46 13.47 22.87
CA ALA A 86 8.74 13.65 22.18
C ALA A 86 9.93 13.57 23.12
N TYR A 87 9.83 14.13 24.33
CA TYR A 87 10.88 14.02 25.34
C TYR A 87 11.03 12.58 25.88
N ALA A 88 9.93 11.91 26.21
CA ALA A 88 9.95 10.52 26.65
C ALA A 88 10.54 9.58 25.57
N LEU A 89 10.19 9.80 24.30
CA LEU A 89 10.77 9.08 23.18
C LEU A 89 12.26 9.39 23.00
N ALA A 90 12.69 10.64 23.18
CA ALA A 90 14.11 11.00 23.14
C ALA A 90 14.90 10.31 24.24
N GLU A 91 14.35 10.17 25.45
CA GLU A 91 14.94 9.39 26.55
C GLU A 91 15.11 7.90 26.16
N ALA A 92 14.05 7.28 25.61
CA ALA A 92 14.09 5.89 25.15
C ALA A 92 15.07 5.69 23.98
N SER A 93 15.11 6.65 23.05
CA SER A 93 16.05 6.63 21.93
C SER A 93 17.50 6.78 22.37
N ALA A 94 17.80 7.66 23.34
CA ALA A 94 19.12 7.78 23.93
C ALA A 94 19.58 6.46 24.58
N GLN A 95 18.64 5.67 25.12
CA GLN A 95 18.89 4.32 25.66
C GLN A 95 19.00 3.24 24.58
N GLY A 96 18.87 3.59 23.31
CA GLY A 96 18.92 2.64 22.18
C GLY A 96 17.70 1.72 22.05
N ARG A 97 16.58 2.04 22.71
CA ARG A 97 15.39 1.18 22.78
C ARG A 97 14.39 1.42 21.65
N VAL A 98 14.41 2.60 21.03
CA VAL A 98 13.54 2.99 19.91
C VAL A 98 14.32 3.78 18.88
N GLU A 99 13.95 3.68 17.63
CA GLU A 99 14.46 4.51 16.55
C GLU A 99 13.50 5.64 16.25
N LEU A 100 13.99 6.88 16.33
CA LEU A 100 13.21 8.06 16.03
C LEU A 100 13.57 8.60 14.66
N LEU A 101 12.54 8.98 13.91
CA LEU A 101 12.68 9.69 12.64
C LEU A 101 11.84 10.96 12.69
N VAL A 102 12.39 12.08 12.24
CA VAL A 102 11.65 13.35 12.22
C VAL A 102 11.21 13.67 10.80
N ARG A 103 9.94 14.03 10.65
CA ARG A 103 9.36 14.50 9.39
C ARG A 103 8.51 15.74 9.65
N ILE A 104 8.69 16.78 8.82
CA ILE A 104 7.98 18.04 8.99
C ILE A 104 6.51 17.90 8.57
N ASP A 105 6.25 17.21 7.45
CA ASP A 105 4.93 16.98 6.91
C ASP A 105 4.34 15.70 7.53
N GLU A 106 3.20 15.82 8.18
CA GLU A 106 2.55 14.71 8.89
C GLU A 106 2.05 13.61 7.92
N ARG A 107 1.64 13.97 6.71
CA ARG A 107 1.30 12.98 5.68
C ARG A 107 2.53 12.14 5.33
N SER A 108 3.67 12.78 5.09
CA SER A 108 4.94 12.08 4.85
C SER A 108 5.36 11.26 6.07
N ALA A 109 5.12 11.74 7.28
CA ALA A 109 5.38 11.00 8.52
C ALA A 109 4.55 9.72 8.60
N GLY A 110 3.25 9.81 8.34
CA GLY A 110 2.33 8.66 8.35
C GLY A 110 2.73 7.58 7.34
N PHE A 111 3.05 7.98 6.10
CA PHE A 111 3.52 7.03 5.08
C PHE A 111 4.93 6.49 5.34
N THR A 112 5.80 7.26 6.00
CA THR A 112 7.11 6.73 6.45
C THR A 112 6.90 5.65 7.52
N ALA A 113 6.00 5.88 8.49
CA ALA A 113 5.66 4.89 9.50
C ALA A 113 5.00 3.63 8.88
N LEU A 114 4.13 3.81 7.87
CA LEU A 114 3.57 2.71 7.09
C LEU A 114 4.68 1.85 6.46
N GLY A 115 5.65 2.50 5.80
CA GLY A 115 6.79 1.80 5.17
C GLY A 115 7.66 1.06 6.16
N LEU A 116 7.89 1.63 7.35
CA LEU A 116 8.60 0.97 8.46
C LEU A 116 7.85 -0.28 8.91
N ALA A 117 6.54 -0.19 9.13
CA ALA A 117 5.74 -1.34 9.54
C ALA A 117 5.73 -2.45 8.47
N LEU A 118 5.60 -2.08 7.18
CA LEU A 118 5.64 -3.03 6.06
C LEU A 118 6.97 -3.79 5.98
N SER A 119 8.10 -3.12 6.15
CA SER A 119 9.42 -3.73 5.97
C SER A 119 9.92 -4.49 7.19
N THR A 120 9.45 -4.15 8.38
CA THR A 120 9.86 -4.80 9.63
C THR A 120 8.89 -5.89 10.08
N GLY A 121 7.65 -5.89 9.57
CA GLY A 121 6.58 -6.76 10.05
C GLY A 121 6.16 -6.46 11.50
N SER A 122 6.56 -5.30 12.05
CA SER A 122 6.31 -4.88 13.44
C SER A 122 5.48 -3.60 13.45
N PRO A 123 4.71 -3.31 14.52
CA PRO A 123 4.01 -2.06 14.63
C PRO A 123 4.95 -0.86 14.58
N ALA A 124 4.59 0.16 13.81
CA ALA A 124 5.29 1.44 13.79
C ALA A 124 4.35 2.56 14.22
N ALA A 125 4.89 3.55 14.94
CA ALA A 125 4.08 4.65 15.43
C ALA A 125 4.39 5.97 14.71
N VAL A 126 3.38 6.85 14.63
CA VAL A 126 3.52 8.23 14.19
C VAL A 126 2.97 9.15 15.26
N LEU A 127 3.79 10.11 15.69
CA LEU A 127 3.44 11.12 16.69
C LEU A 127 3.20 12.47 16.03
N THR A 128 2.03 13.07 16.29
CA THR A 128 1.72 14.43 15.84
C THR A 128 1.24 15.31 17.00
N THR A 129 1.33 16.61 16.80
CA THR A 129 0.63 17.58 17.63
C THR A 129 -0.87 17.59 17.34
N SER A 130 -1.63 18.48 17.93
CA SER A 130 -3.09 18.57 17.79
C SER A 130 -3.53 19.29 16.50
N GLY A 131 -4.82 19.22 16.21
CA GLY A 131 -5.46 19.96 15.13
C GLY A 131 -5.29 19.32 13.76
N THR A 132 -5.00 20.11 12.74
CA THR A 132 -4.85 19.64 11.34
C THR A 132 -3.73 18.64 11.15
N ALA A 133 -2.73 18.62 12.04
CA ALA A 133 -1.65 17.62 12.04
C ALA A 133 -2.20 16.18 12.08
N VAL A 134 -3.22 15.92 12.91
CA VAL A 134 -3.87 14.62 13.00
C VAL A 134 -4.64 14.31 11.71
N GLY A 135 -5.34 15.30 11.14
CA GLY A 135 -6.09 15.15 9.89
C GLY A 135 -5.21 14.79 8.69
N ASN A 136 -3.96 15.27 8.64
CA ASN A 136 -3.01 14.97 7.58
C ASN A 136 -2.57 13.49 7.56
N LEU A 137 -2.82 12.73 8.61
CA LEU A 137 -2.53 11.29 8.67
C LEU A 137 -3.60 10.43 7.97
N MET A 138 -4.79 10.96 7.67
CA MET A 138 -5.92 10.20 7.12
C MET A 138 -5.53 9.33 5.90
N PRO A 139 -4.79 9.81 4.89
CA PRO A 139 -4.43 8.98 3.75
C PRO A 139 -3.58 7.75 4.13
N ALA A 140 -2.61 7.92 5.03
CA ALA A 140 -1.77 6.82 5.52
C ALA A 140 -2.56 5.83 6.38
N VAL A 141 -3.49 6.32 7.22
CA VAL A 141 -4.40 5.49 8.03
C VAL A 141 -5.32 4.67 7.14
N MET A 142 -5.91 5.27 6.10
CA MET A 142 -6.77 4.56 5.15
C MET A 142 -6.00 3.47 4.39
N GLU A 143 -4.79 3.76 3.91
CA GLU A 143 -3.94 2.75 3.26
C GLU A 143 -3.58 1.63 4.23
N ALA A 144 -3.16 1.95 5.47
CA ALA A 144 -2.85 0.97 6.52
C ALA A 144 -4.06 0.08 6.86
N ASN A 145 -5.27 0.67 6.92
CA ASN A 145 -6.51 -0.06 7.16
C ASN A 145 -6.73 -1.16 6.11
N HIS A 146 -6.71 -0.78 4.83
CA HIS A 146 -7.00 -1.68 3.72
C HIS A 146 -5.84 -2.65 3.39
N ALA A 147 -4.62 -2.33 3.83
CA ALA A 147 -3.44 -3.18 3.70
C ALA A 147 -3.16 -4.03 4.96
N ALA A 148 -4.01 -3.94 5.98
CA ALA A 148 -3.86 -4.66 7.27
C ALA A 148 -2.50 -4.40 7.95
N VAL A 149 -2.00 -3.15 7.89
CA VAL A 149 -0.70 -2.76 8.45
C VAL A 149 -0.88 -2.16 9.85
N PRO A 150 -0.15 -2.63 10.88
CA PRO A 150 -0.25 -2.13 12.25
C PRO A 150 0.41 -0.76 12.39
N LEU A 151 -0.36 0.30 12.16
CA LEU A 151 0.06 1.70 12.29
C LEU A 151 -0.52 2.32 13.57
N ILE A 152 0.34 2.80 14.47
CA ILE A 152 -0.09 3.40 15.73
C ILE A 152 -0.08 4.93 15.61
N VAL A 153 -1.24 5.55 15.59
CA VAL A 153 -1.38 7.02 15.60
C VAL A 153 -1.38 7.50 17.04
N LEU A 154 -0.35 8.28 17.40
CA LEU A 154 -0.21 8.97 18.66
C LEU A 154 -0.59 10.45 18.44
N SER A 155 -1.86 10.80 18.64
CA SER A 155 -2.35 12.16 18.48
C SER A 155 -2.34 12.89 19.82
N ALA A 156 -1.45 13.88 19.97
CA ALA A 156 -1.44 14.70 21.18
C ALA A 156 -2.60 15.70 21.17
N ASP A 157 -3.25 15.89 22.31
CA ASP A 157 -4.43 16.74 22.42
C ASP A 157 -4.39 17.62 23.67
N ARG A 158 -5.28 18.60 23.67
CA ARG A 158 -5.54 19.43 24.84
C ARG A 158 -6.39 18.68 25.85
N PRO A 159 -6.22 19.01 27.16
CA PRO A 159 -7.08 18.44 28.18
C PRO A 159 -8.53 18.93 27.99
N ASP A 160 -9.47 18.19 28.56
CA ASP A 160 -10.90 18.38 28.35
C ASP A 160 -11.39 19.81 28.66
N GLU A 161 -10.85 20.44 29.68
CA GLU A 161 -11.19 21.82 30.07
C GLU A 161 -10.85 22.89 29.02
N LEU A 162 -10.04 22.54 28.00
CA LEU A 162 -9.71 23.43 26.90
C LEU A 162 -10.44 23.06 25.59
N ARG A 163 -11.12 21.92 25.56
CA ARG A 163 -11.89 21.49 24.36
C ARG A 163 -13.20 22.27 24.30
N GLY A 164 -13.62 22.63 23.10
CA GLY A 164 -14.86 23.38 22.87
C GLY A 164 -14.83 24.86 23.34
N THR A 165 -13.69 25.37 23.81
CA THR A 165 -13.54 26.74 24.29
C THR A 165 -13.05 27.73 23.23
N GLY A 166 -12.74 27.27 22.01
CA GLY A 166 -12.06 28.07 20.98
C GLY A 166 -10.55 28.21 21.24
N ALA A 167 -9.97 27.38 22.12
CA ALA A 167 -8.52 27.34 22.32
C ALA A 167 -7.78 27.09 21.01
N ASN A 168 -6.61 27.73 20.84
CA ASN A 168 -5.80 27.65 19.61
C ASN A 168 -5.48 26.22 19.27
N GLN A 169 -5.60 25.85 17.97
CA GLN A 169 -5.24 24.54 17.41
C GLN A 169 -5.97 23.37 18.13
N THR A 170 -7.25 23.54 18.43
CA THR A 170 -8.11 22.54 19.08
C THR A 170 -9.24 22.16 18.15
N THR A 171 -9.51 20.88 18.04
CA THR A 171 -10.61 20.31 17.27
C THR A 171 -11.13 19.05 17.97
N VAL A 172 -12.16 18.42 17.43
CA VAL A 172 -12.62 17.11 17.89
C VAL A 172 -11.68 16.06 17.27
N GLN A 173 -10.73 15.57 18.07
CA GLN A 173 -9.73 14.59 17.65
C GLN A 173 -10.09 13.14 18.01
N PRO A 174 -10.71 12.87 19.18
CA PRO A 174 -11.17 11.52 19.47
C PRO A 174 -12.02 11.00 18.32
N ASP A 175 -11.75 9.77 17.91
CA ASP A 175 -12.47 9.08 16.84
C ASP A 175 -12.44 9.79 15.46
N LEU A 176 -11.43 10.62 15.20
CA LEU A 176 -11.31 11.38 13.94
C LEU A 176 -11.24 10.47 12.71
N PHE A 177 -10.68 9.28 12.86
CA PHE A 177 -10.52 8.32 11.77
C PHE A 177 -11.73 7.37 11.60
N GLY A 178 -12.68 7.37 12.52
CA GLY A 178 -13.90 6.56 12.46
C GLY A 178 -13.60 5.09 12.17
N GLU A 179 -14.30 4.53 11.20
CA GLU A 179 -14.16 3.12 10.78
C GLU A 179 -12.80 2.77 10.13
N GLN A 180 -11.93 3.76 9.93
CA GLN A 180 -10.61 3.51 9.33
C GLN A 180 -9.59 2.96 10.31
N VAL A 181 -9.92 2.87 11.59
CA VAL A 181 -9.05 2.31 12.64
C VAL A 181 -9.68 1.12 13.35
N ARG A 182 -8.84 0.19 13.84
CA ARG A 182 -9.29 -0.99 14.62
C ARG A 182 -9.70 -0.62 16.03
N PHE A 183 -9.13 0.45 16.55
CA PHE A 183 -9.37 0.92 17.91
C PHE A 183 -9.06 2.41 17.98
N ALA A 184 -9.92 3.16 18.67
CA ALA A 184 -9.68 4.55 19.00
C ALA A 184 -9.97 4.75 20.48
N VAL A 185 -9.12 5.52 21.17
CA VAL A 185 -9.32 5.85 22.59
C VAL A 185 -8.85 7.25 22.89
N ASP A 186 -9.64 7.97 23.69
CA ASP A 186 -9.26 9.25 24.29
C ASP A 186 -8.70 9.01 25.69
N ILE A 187 -7.44 9.39 25.90
CA ILE A 187 -6.70 9.19 27.15
C ILE A 187 -6.64 10.53 27.87
N PRO A 188 -7.40 10.71 28.97
CA PRO A 188 -7.50 11.98 29.69
C PRO A 188 -6.16 12.43 30.29
N ALA A 189 -5.94 13.72 30.35
CA ALA A 189 -4.75 14.28 30.98
C ALA A 189 -4.68 13.92 32.49
N GLY A 190 -3.53 13.39 32.89
CA GLY A 190 -3.27 12.96 34.26
C GLY A 190 -3.63 11.51 34.57
N SER A 191 -4.24 10.78 33.62
CA SER A 191 -4.53 9.34 33.76
C SER A 191 -3.33 8.47 33.41
N ASN A 192 -3.36 7.19 33.84
CA ASN A 192 -2.38 6.20 33.42
C ASN A 192 -2.74 5.65 32.03
N PRO A 193 -1.90 5.81 30.98
CA PRO A 193 -2.19 5.40 29.61
C PRO A 193 -1.92 3.91 29.34
N GLU A 194 -1.26 3.19 30.24
CA GLU A 194 -0.69 1.86 29.99
C GLU A 194 -1.70 0.88 29.40
N ARG A 195 -2.84 0.70 30.06
CA ARG A 195 -3.88 -0.24 29.61
C ARG A 195 -4.45 0.14 28.25
N ALA A 196 -4.67 1.43 28.00
CA ALA A 196 -5.20 1.92 26.74
C ALA A 196 -4.21 1.65 25.58
N VAL A 197 -2.91 1.88 25.81
CA VAL A 197 -1.84 1.58 24.85
C VAL A 197 -1.75 0.08 24.57
N GLN A 198 -1.75 -0.76 25.59
CA GLN A 198 -1.73 -2.23 25.44
C GLN A 198 -2.93 -2.76 24.65
N THR A 199 -4.14 -2.24 24.92
CA THR A 199 -5.35 -2.61 24.18
C THR A 199 -5.25 -2.18 22.72
N GLY A 200 -4.77 -0.95 22.45
CA GLY A 200 -4.55 -0.45 21.10
C GLY A 200 -3.53 -1.30 20.33
N LEU A 201 -2.43 -1.69 20.95
CA LEU A 201 -1.42 -2.57 20.32
C LEU A 201 -1.98 -3.96 20.00
N SER A 202 -2.77 -4.53 20.91
CA SER A 202 -3.45 -5.80 20.67
C SER A 202 -4.42 -5.71 19.47
N ALA A 203 -5.16 -4.61 19.35
CA ALA A 203 -6.03 -4.36 18.21
C ALA A 203 -5.24 -4.16 16.91
N ALA A 204 -4.14 -3.37 16.97
CA ALA A 204 -3.32 -3.08 15.80
C ALA A 204 -2.66 -4.34 15.22
N THR A 205 -2.24 -5.26 16.06
CA THR A 205 -1.57 -6.50 15.65
C THR A 205 -2.50 -7.65 15.32
N GLY A 206 -3.84 -7.45 15.42
CA GLY A 206 -4.81 -8.51 15.17
C GLY A 206 -4.82 -9.61 16.24
N ALA A 207 -4.46 -9.29 17.49
CA ALA A 207 -4.49 -10.25 18.60
C ALA A 207 -5.92 -10.66 19.01
N PHE A 208 -6.94 -9.93 18.54
CA PHE A 208 -8.34 -10.32 18.70
C PHE A 208 -8.79 -11.23 17.55
N ALA A 209 -9.37 -12.38 17.85
CA ALA A 209 -9.56 -13.50 16.93
C ALA A 209 -10.23 -13.14 15.59
N ASP A 210 -11.15 -12.18 15.58
CA ASP A 210 -11.96 -11.83 14.40
C ASP A 210 -11.52 -10.50 13.77
N LEU A 211 -10.37 -9.95 14.17
CA LEU A 211 -9.91 -8.64 13.74
C LEU A 211 -8.62 -8.75 12.93
N ALA A 212 -8.66 -8.30 11.66
CA ALA A 212 -7.43 -8.16 10.89
C ALA A 212 -6.51 -7.11 11.53
N PRO A 213 -5.18 -7.24 11.43
CA PRO A 213 -4.27 -6.16 11.80
C PRO A 213 -4.66 -4.84 11.14
N GLY A 214 -4.22 -3.72 11.68
CA GLY A 214 -4.53 -2.42 11.09
C GLY A 214 -4.20 -1.24 11.98
N PRO A 215 -4.55 0.00 11.54
CA PRO A 215 -4.23 1.19 12.29
C PRO A 215 -5.09 1.35 13.55
N VAL A 216 -4.54 2.08 14.53
CA VAL A 216 -5.24 2.47 15.76
C VAL A 216 -4.95 3.93 16.10
N GLN A 217 -5.86 4.60 16.81
CA GLN A 217 -5.67 5.96 17.32
C GLN A 217 -5.61 5.96 18.84
N LEU A 218 -4.51 6.47 19.38
CA LEU A 218 -4.34 6.79 20.81
C LEU A 218 -4.30 8.32 20.94
N ASN A 219 -5.42 8.92 21.33
CA ASN A 219 -5.51 10.37 21.53
C ASN A 219 -5.09 10.69 22.95
N LEU A 220 -3.93 11.33 23.11
CA LEU A 220 -3.26 11.58 24.37
C LEU A 220 -3.42 13.05 24.79
N ALA A 221 -4.24 13.32 25.79
CA ALA A 221 -4.40 14.65 26.32
C ALA A 221 -3.28 14.99 27.32
N PHE A 222 -2.68 16.18 27.16
CA PHE A 222 -1.62 16.66 28.06
C PHE A 222 -1.96 18.03 28.62
N ARG A 223 -1.73 18.21 29.94
CA ARG A 223 -1.85 19.44 30.68
C ARG A 223 -0.48 20.04 30.98
N ASP A 224 -0.36 21.34 30.95
CA ASP A 224 0.90 22.03 31.29
C ASP A 224 1.37 21.69 32.73
N PRO A 225 2.69 21.62 32.98
CA PRO A 225 3.81 21.90 32.06
C PRO A 225 4.05 20.76 31.07
N LEU A 226 4.40 21.12 29.80
CA LEU A 226 4.65 20.16 28.71
C LEU A 226 6.13 19.83 28.51
N VAL A 227 7.00 20.47 29.28
CA VAL A 227 8.46 20.34 29.19
C VAL A 227 9.01 19.66 30.44
N PRO A 228 10.19 19.00 30.33
CA PRO A 228 10.88 18.45 31.50
C PRO A 228 11.20 19.51 32.56
N GLU A 229 11.32 19.09 33.79
CA GLU A 229 11.83 19.94 34.87
C GLU A 229 13.35 20.13 34.75
N ALA A 230 13.88 21.19 35.37
CA ALA A 230 15.33 21.45 35.33
C ALA A 230 16.19 20.33 35.96
N SER A 231 15.59 19.48 36.79
CA SER A 231 16.21 18.30 37.39
C SER A 231 16.24 17.07 36.49
N ASP A 232 15.39 17.02 35.46
CA ASP A 232 15.37 15.91 34.49
C ASP A 232 16.63 15.95 33.60
N GLN A 233 17.20 14.80 33.38
CA GLN A 233 18.38 14.64 32.52
C GLN A 233 18.12 13.58 31.46
N LEU A 234 18.58 13.83 30.24
CA LEU A 234 18.62 12.78 29.22
C LEU A 234 19.56 11.67 29.70
N PRO A 235 19.16 10.40 29.55
CA PRO A 235 20.05 9.27 29.77
C PRO A 235 21.33 9.38 28.95
N VAL A 236 22.42 8.82 29.46
CA VAL A 236 23.67 8.71 28.67
C VAL A 236 23.38 7.85 27.42
N PRO A 237 23.75 8.34 26.22
CA PRO A 237 23.52 7.58 25.01
C PRO A 237 24.12 6.17 25.08
N ALA A 238 23.30 5.16 24.80
CA ALA A 238 23.73 3.77 24.67
C ALA A 238 23.83 3.40 23.19
N GLU A 239 24.82 2.58 22.85
CA GLU A 239 24.97 2.06 21.49
C GLU A 239 23.83 1.08 21.20
N ARG A 240 22.98 1.39 20.21
CA ARG A 240 21.90 0.50 19.79
C ARG A 240 22.47 -0.64 18.95
N GLN A 241 22.19 -1.87 19.34
CA GLN A 241 22.41 -3.02 18.47
C GLN A 241 21.38 -2.98 17.34
N ARG A 242 21.84 -2.62 16.13
CA ARG A 242 21.03 -2.59 14.93
C ARG A 242 21.03 -3.96 14.27
N TYR A 243 19.94 -4.69 14.41
CA TYR A 243 19.76 -5.95 13.69
C TYR A 243 19.19 -5.69 12.32
N ARG A 244 19.80 -6.29 11.28
CA ARG A 244 19.11 -6.45 10.00
C ARG A 244 17.97 -7.42 10.22
N ILE A 245 16.75 -6.99 10.01
CA ILE A 245 15.63 -7.90 9.89
C ILE A 245 15.76 -8.45 8.48
N GLY A 246 16.21 -9.70 8.38
CA GLY A 246 16.34 -10.35 7.07
C GLY A 246 14.97 -10.65 6.50
N THR A 247 14.46 -9.75 5.68
CA THR A 247 13.34 -10.03 4.79
C THR A 247 13.88 -10.60 3.48
N GLU A 248 14.69 -11.66 3.57
CA GLU A 248 15.06 -12.39 2.38
C GLU A 248 13.82 -13.07 1.81
N PRO A 249 13.64 -13.03 0.48
CA PRO A 249 12.53 -13.71 -0.16
C PRO A 249 12.53 -15.19 0.22
N LEU A 250 11.42 -15.65 0.78
CA LEU A 250 11.30 -17.02 1.28
C LEU A 250 10.83 -17.96 0.17
N ILE A 251 11.54 -19.08 -0.01
CA ILE A 251 11.06 -20.21 -0.81
C ILE A 251 10.41 -21.22 0.13
N MET A 252 9.13 -21.46 -0.09
CA MET A 252 8.38 -22.48 0.65
C MET A 252 8.36 -23.80 -0.10
N ASN A 253 8.36 -24.91 0.61
CA ASN A 253 8.19 -26.22 0.03
C ASN A 253 6.94 -26.91 0.60
N LEU A 254 6.03 -27.30 -0.28
CA LEU A 254 4.90 -28.16 0.05
C LEU A 254 5.14 -29.55 -0.55
N PRO A 255 4.62 -30.62 0.05
CA PRO A 255 4.67 -31.94 -0.53
C PRO A 255 3.91 -31.94 -1.87
N PRO A 256 4.32 -32.78 -2.84
CA PRO A 256 3.57 -32.95 -4.09
C PRO A 256 2.11 -33.33 -3.78
N ALA A 257 1.19 -32.82 -4.59
CA ALA A 257 -0.23 -33.15 -4.47
C ALA A 257 -0.46 -34.67 -4.61
N SER A 258 -1.43 -35.20 -3.87
CA SER A 258 -1.81 -36.59 -3.98
C SER A 258 -2.26 -36.93 -5.41
N THR A 259 -1.87 -38.10 -5.89
CA THR A 259 -2.36 -38.64 -7.18
C THR A 259 -3.85 -38.96 -7.17
N ASP A 260 -4.46 -39.06 -5.99
CA ASP A 260 -5.89 -39.33 -5.82
C ASP A 260 -6.77 -38.10 -6.05
N LEU A 261 -6.17 -36.89 -6.11
CA LEU A 261 -6.89 -35.68 -6.43
C LEU A 261 -7.41 -35.70 -7.87
N VAL A 262 -8.62 -35.21 -8.05
CA VAL A 262 -9.26 -35.10 -9.35
C VAL A 262 -8.46 -34.16 -10.26
N GLU A 263 -8.26 -34.54 -11.51
CA GLU A 263 -7.66 -33.66 -12.52
C GLU A 263 -8.62 -32.53 -12.88
N ARG A 264 -8.09 -31.27 -12.86
CA ARG A 264 -8.85 -30.07 -13.20
C ARG A 264 -7.95 -29.03 -13.84
N ARG A 265 -8.49 -28.30 -14.79
CA ARG A 265 -7.81 -27.16 -15.41
C ARG A 265 -7.95 -25.93 -14.51
N THR A 266 -7.27 -25.98 -13.38
CA THR A 266 -7.22 -24.91 -12.40
C THR A 266 -6.05 -23.98 -12.68
N VAL A 267 -6.21 -22.68 -12.44
CA VAL A 267 -5.12 -21.69 -12.41
C VAL A 267 -4.97 -21.14 -10.99
N VAL A 268 -3.73 -20.89 -10.58
CA VAL A 268 -3.42 -20.18 -9.33
C VAL A 268 -3.21 -18.71 -9.65
N LEU A 269 -4.02 -17.85 -9.07
CA LEU A 269 -3.91 -16.40 -9.20
C LEU A 269 -3.35 -15.82 -7.91
N ALA A 270 -2.15 -15.27 -7.96
CA ALA A 270 -1.49 -14.62 -6.83
C ALA A 270 -1.59 -13.11 -6.99
N GLY A 271 -2.49 -12.49 -6.22
CA GLY A 271 -2.64 -11.03 -6.12
C GLY A 271 -1.66 -10.40 -5.13
N HIS A 272 -1.84 -9.11 -4.84
CA HIS A 272 -1.02 -8.40 -3.86
C HIS A 272 -1.02 -9.15 -2.51
N ASP A 273 0.18 -9.26 -1.93
CA ASP A 273 0.42 -9.91 -0.61
C ASP A 273 0.03 -11.40 -0.53
N ALA A 274 0.06 -12.11 -1.67
CA ALA A 274 -0.19 -13.55 -1.71
C ALA A 274 0.87 -14.37 -0.96
N GLY A 275 2.11 -13.89 -0.95
CA GLY A 275 3.25 -14.58 -0.34
C GLY A 275 3.74 -15.79 -1.12
N PRO A 276 4.88 -16.37 -0.71
CA PRO A 276 5.52 -17.50 -1.39
C PRO A 276 4.70 -18.80 -1.33
N VAL A 277 3.70 -18.87 -0.48
CA VAL A 277 2.79 -20.02 -0.37
C VAL A 277 2.01 -20.25 -1.66
N ALA A 278 1.72 -19.19 -2.43
CA ALA A 278 1.02 -19.30 -3.72
C ALA A 278 1.88 -20.03 -4.78
N GLU A 279 3.18 -19.72 -4.84
CA GLU A 279 4.12 -20.43 -5.71
C GLU A 279 4.26 -21.91 -5.28
N ALA A 280 4.47 -22.15 -3.97
CA ALA A 280 4.62 -23.49 -3.44
C ALA A 280 3.38 -24.35 -3.73
N PHE A 281 2.18 -23.79 -3.59
CA PHE A 281 0.93 -24.47 -3.91
C PHE A 281 0.82 -24.77 -5.41
N ALA A 282 1.06 -23.79 -6.27
CA ALA A 282 1.02 -23.98 -7.72
C ALA A 282 1.98 -25.10 -8.17
N ARG A 283 3.20 -25.09 -7.65
CA ARG A 283 4.23 -26.09 -7.95
C ARG A 283 3.85 -27.48 -7.44
N ALA A 284 3.36 -27.59 -6.21
CA ALA A 284 2.93 -28.87 -5.62
C ALA A 284 1.79 -29.54 -6.41
N HIS A 285 0.88 -28.75 -6.99
CA HIS A 285 -0.30 -29.21 -7.73
C HIS A 285 -0.13 -29.25 -9.26
N SER A 286 1.05 -28.91 -9.80
CA SER A 286 1.32 -28.80 -11.25
C SER A 286 0.36 -27.84 -11.96
N LEU A 287 0.07 -26.69 -11.32
CA LEU A 287 -0.85 -25.68 -11.80
C LEU A 287 -0.10 -24.45 -12.35
N PRO A 288 -0.58 -23.79 -13.41
CA PRO A 288 -0.01 -22.52 -13.86
C PRO A 288 -0.25 -21.43 -12.81
N LEU A 289 0.80 -20.63 -12.57
CA LEU A 289 0.80 -19.51 -11.62
C LEU A 289 0.74 -18.18 -12.36
N LEU A 290 -0.32 -17.44 -12.12
CA LEU A 290 -0.60 -16.10 -12.66
C LEU A 290 -0.37 -15.07 -11.55
N ALA A 291 0.84 -14.54 -11.42
CA ALA A 291 1.25 -13.75 -10.28
C ALA A 291 1.39 -12.26 -10.61
N GLU A 292 0.68 -11.39 -9.88
CA GLU A 292 0.91 -9.94 -9.91
C GLU A 292 2.31 -9.59 -9.39
N PRO A 293 2.92 -8.48 -9.80
CA PRO A 293 4.28 -8.12 -9.35
C PRO A 293 4.44 -8.00 -7.83
N SER A 294 3.43 -7.46 -7.15
CA SER A 294 3.46 -7.28 -5.70
C SER A 294 2.92 -8.47 -4.89
N SER A 295 2.78 -9.63 -5.55
CA SER A 295 2.34 -10.87 -4.89
C SER A 295 3.41 -11.53 -4.03
N ASN A 296 4.69 -11.22 -4.25
CA ASN A 296 5.83 -11.97 -3.70
C ASN A 296 5.79 -13.47 -4.03
N ALA A 297 5.09 -13.84 -5.14
CA ALA A 297 4.99 -15.20 -5.66
C ALA A 297 5.37 -15.28 -7.16
N ARG A 298 5.82 -14.17 -7.79
CA ARG A 298 6.12 -14.10 -9.23
C ARG A 298 7.49 -14.71 -9.55
N PHE A 299 7.65 -15.98 -9.22
CA PHE A 299 8.87 -16.76 -9.46
C PHE A 299 8.55 -18.24 -9.59
N GLY A 300 9.57 -19.05 -9.85
CA GLY A 300 9.47 -20.51 -9.90
C GLY A 300 9.03 -21.07 -11.26
N PRO A 301 9.05 -22.41 -11.39
CA PRO A 301 8.87 -23.10 -12.68
C PRO A 301 7.44 -23.01 -13.23
N ASN A 302 6.45 -22.74 -12.38
CA ASN A 302 5.04 -22.67 -12.77
C ASN A 302 4.57 -21.25 -13.12
N ALA A 303 5.43 -20.23 -12.89
CA ALA A 303 5.05 -18.84 -13.09
C ALA A 303 4.99 -18.50 -14.60
N VAL A 304 3.85 -18.01 -15.05
CA VAL A 304 3.57 -17.68 -16.44
C VAL A 304 3.90 -16.21 -16.71
N GLY A 305 4.54 -15.90 -17.84
CA GLY A 305 4.94 -14.55 -18.26
C GLY A 305 3.77 -13.56 -18.40
N PRO A 306 3.51 -12.91 -19.53
CA PRO A 306 2.46 -11.89 -19.66
C PRO A 306 1.04 -12.49 -19.63
N TYR A 307 0.71 -13.22 -18.55
CA TYR A 307 -0.49 -14.05 -18.38
C TYR A 307 -1.79 -13.29 -18.67
N ARG A 308 -1.85 -11.99 -18.37
CA ARG A 308 -3.06 -11.18 -18.60
C ARG A 308 -3.46 -11.09 -20.08
N LEU A 309 -2.52 -11.30 -21.01
CA LEU A 309 -2.78 -11.36 -22.44
C LEU A 309 -3.15 -12.77 -22.91
N LEU A 310 -2.97 -13.78 -22.07
CA LEU A 310 -3.30 -15.18 -22.38
C LEU A 310 -4.74 -15.55 -22.04
N LEU A 311 -5.36 -14.86 -21.06
CA LEU A 311 -6.65 -15.24 -20.50
C LEU A 311 -7.76 -15.39 -21.55
N GLU A 312 -7.72 -14.60 -22.62
CA GLU A 312 -8.69 -14.70 -23.73
C GLU A 312 -8.59 -16.06 -24.48
N HIS A 313 -7.39 -16.67 -24.52
CA HIS A 313 -7.13 -17.95 -25.20
C HIS A 313 -7.57 -19.17 -24.39
N PHE A 314 -7.85 -19.00 -23.09
CA PHE A 314 -8.32 -20.03 -22.16
C PHE A 314 -9.74 -19.76 -21.65
N GLY A 315 -10.52 -18.99 -22.42
CA GLY A 315 -11.94 -18.72 -22.14
C GLY A 315 -12.84 -19.92 -22.40
N SER A 316 -14.16 -19.77 -22.20
CA SER A 316 -15.16 -20.85 -22.30
C SER A 316 -15.22 -21.52 -23.68
N GLY A 317 -14.80 -20.82 -24.74
CA GLY A 317 -14.74 -21.37 -26.11
C GLY A 317 -13.40 -22.00 -26.49
N ALA A 318 -12.42 -22.02 -25.61
CA ALA A 318 -11.11 -22.60 -25.87
C ALA A 318 -11.14 -24.15 -25.88
N ALA A 319 -10.14 -24.77 -26.52
CA ALA A 319 -9.97 -26.22 -26.46
C ALA A 319 -9.70 -26.72 -25.03
N GLN A 320 -8.98 -25.92 -24.26
CA GLN A 320 -8.68 -26.17 -22.84
C GLN A 320 -9.12 -24.95 -22.01
N PRO A 321 -10.43 -24.81 -21.67
CA PRO A 321 -10.89 -23.68 -20.88
C PRO A 321 -10.49 -23.81 -19.41
N ILE A 322 -10.28 -22.65 -18.74
CA ILE A 322 -10.13 -22.60 -17.29
C ILE A 322 -11.43 -23.11 -16.63
N GLU A 323 -11.30 -24.08 -15.71
CA GLU A 323 -12.41 -24.67 -14.96
C GLU A 323 -12.54 -24.11 -13.55
N ARG A 324 -11.40 -23.72 -12.94
CA ARG A 324 -11.36 -23.18 -11.57
C ARG A 324 -10.26 -22.16 -11.39
N VAL A 325 -10.45 -21.27 -10.41
CA VAL A 325 -9.43 -20.33 -9.97
C VAL A 325 -9.20 -20.53 -8.47
N VAL A 326 -7.93 -20.71 -8.10
CA VAL A 326 -7.49 -20.59 -6.70
C VAL A 326 -6.82 -19.24 -6.54
N LEU A 327 -7.27 -18.48 -5.55
CA LEU A 327 -6.83 -17.11 -5.31
C LEU A 327 -6.03 -17.03 -4.01
N PHE A 328 -4.83 -16.43 -4.09
CA PHE A 328 -4.02 -16.02 -2.95
C PHE A 328 -3.87 -14.50 -2.98
N GLY A 329 -4.00 -13.85 -1.84
CA GLY A 329 -3.91 -12.40 -1.74
C GLY A 329 -5.00 -11.67 -2.52
N ARG A 330 -4.76 -10.39 -2.82
CA ARG A 330 -5.76 -9.49 -3.44
C ARG A 330 -5.35 -9.07 -4.85
N PRO A 331 -5.95 -9.58 -5.93
CA PRO A 331 -5.69 -9.09 -7.29
C PRO A 331 -6.30 -7.71 -7.49
N THR A 332 -5.50 -6.75 -8.01
CA THR A 332 -5.91 -5.35 -8.09
C THR A 332 -5.51 -4.65 -9.39
N LEU A 333 -4.84 -5.34 -10.32
CA LEU A 333 -4.16 -4.64 -11.41
C LEU A 333 -4.89 -4.68 -12.74
N SER A 334 -5.46 -5.82 -13.14
CA SER A 334 -5.86 -6.01 -14.54
C SER A 334 -7.34 -6.34 -14.72
N ARG A 335 -7.97 -5.71 -15.75
CA ARG A 335 -9.35 -6.00 -16.14
C ARG A 335 -9.58 -7.45 -16.61
N PRO A 336 -8.66 -8.10 -17.36
CA PRO A 336 -8.82 -9.51 -17.72
C PRO A 336 -8.92 -10.43 -16.52
N VAL A 337 -8.16 -10.19 -15.45
CA VAL A 337 -8.26 -10.93 -14.18
C VAL A 337 -9.60 -10.68 -13.50
N ALA A 338 -10.02 -9.42 -13.41
CA ALA A 338 -11.33 -9.10 -12.85
C ALA A 338 -12.49 -9.75 -13.64
N ALA A 339 -12.38 -9.78 -14.97
CA ALA A 339 -13.35 -10.44 -15.85
C ALA A 339 -13.36 -11.98 -15.64
N LEU A 340 -12.20 -12.60 -15.42
CA LEU A 340 -12.12 -14.04 -15.10
C LEU A 340 -12.82 -14.34 -13.76
N LEU A 341 -12.56 -13.56 -12.72
CA LEU A 341 -13.18 -13.74 -11.40
C LEU A 341 -14.69 -13.45 -11.39
N ALA A 342 -15.18 -12.63 -12.31
CA ALA A 342 -16.60 -12.34 -12.45
C ALA A 342 -17.38 -13.43 -13.21
N ARG A 343 -16.72 -14.47 -13.75
CA ARG A 343 -17.36 -15.53 -14.50
C ARG A 343 -18.11 -16.50 -13.58
N ALA A 344 -19.42 -16.59 -13.75
CA ALA A 344 -20.28 -17.51 -12.97
C ALA A 344 -20.04 -19.01 -13.29
N ASP A 345 -19.49 -19.30 -14.48
CA ASP A 345 -19.16 -20.67 -14.94
C ASP A 345 -17.79 -21.16 -14.47
N VAL A 346 -17.00 -20.31 -13.80
CA VAL A 346 -15.68 -20.63 -13.26
C VAL A 346 -15.66 -20.42 -11.74
N PRO A 347 -15.91 -21.47 -10.95
CA PRO A 347 -15.81 -21.38 -9.50
C PRO A 347 -14.42 -20.92 -9.05
N SER A 348 -14.39 -20.06 -8.04
CA SER A 348 -13.15 -19.55 -7.45
C SER A 348 -13.14 -19.77 -5.93
N ALA A 349 -11.97 -20.07 -5.37
CA ALA A 349 -11.74 -20.15 -3.92
C ALA A 349 -10.58 -19.23 -3.52
N LEU A 350 -10.76 -18.56 -2.38
CA LEU A 350 -9.76 -17.68 -1.79
C LEU A 350 -9.12 -18.35 -0.58
N TYR A 351 -7.79 -18.47 -0.58
CA TYR A 351 -7.05 -18.87 0.61
C TYR A 351 -7.03 -17.74 1.63
N GLN A 352 -7.69 -17.96 2.78
CA GLN A 352 -7.88 -16.94 3.81
C GLN A 352 -7.68 -17.55 5.22
N PRO A 353 -6.43 -17.87 5.63
CA PRO A 353 -6.15 -18.50 6.93
C PRO A 353 -6.36 -17.55 8.11
N VAL A 354 -6.42 -16.24 7.86
CA VAL A 354 -6.64 -15.19 8.86
C VAL A 354 -7.59 -14.13 8.31
N PRO A 355 -8.30 -13.38 9.17
CA PRO A 355 -9.14 -12.26 8.71
C PRO A 355 -8.35 -11.25 7.87
N VAL A 356 -8.98 -10.72 6.83
CA VAL A 356 -8.41 -9.67 5.97
C VAL A 356 -9.36 -8.46 5.91
N ALA A 357 -8.79 -7.26 5.82
CA ALA A 357 -9.57 -6.03 5.91
C ALA A 357 -10.41 -5.72 4.64
N TRP A 358 -10.14 -6.39 3.54
CA TRP A 358 -10.74 -6.11 2.23
C TRP A 358 -11.78 -7.15 1.79
N TYR A 359 -11.99 -8.21 2.58
CA TYR A 359 -12.96 -9.25 2.29
C TYR A 359 -14.15 -9.16 3.25
N GLU A 360 -15.34 -9.08 2.68
CA GLU A 360 -16.59 -9.02 3.41
C GLU A 360 -17.47 -10.21 2.97
N PRO A 361 -17.83 -11.13 3.87
CA PRO A 361 -18.66 -12.29 3.53
C PRO A 361 -19.97 -11.87 2.84
N GLY A 362 -20.31 -12.56 1.75
CA GLY A 362 -21.52 -12.29 0.96
C GLY A 362 -21.41 -11.14 -0.04
N ARG A 363 -20.28 -10.37 -0.05
CA ARG A 363 -20.02 -9.33 -1.05
C ARG A 363 -19.22 -9.83 -2.25
N ARG A 364 -18.58 -10.97 -2.11
CA ARG A 364 -17.76 -11.62 -3.15
C ARG A 364 -18.26 -13.04 -3.39
N THR A 365 -17.90 -13.58 -4.55
CA THR A 365 -18.35 -14.90 -5.01
C THR A 365 -17.36 -16.01 -4.72
N GLU A 366 -16.11 -15.67 -4.37
CA GLU A 366 -15.08 -16.65 -4.04
C GLU A 366 -15.40 -17.36 -2.72
N LEU A 367 -15.19 -18.67 -2.71
CA LEU A 367 -15.32 -19.50 -1.50
C LEU A 367 -14.09 -19.27 -0.59
N PRO A 368 -14.24 -18.68 0.61
CA PRO A 368 -13.12 -18.54 1.53
C PRO A 368 -12.76 -19.91 2.12
N LEU A 369 -11.48 -20.26 2.09
CA LEU A 369 -10.93 -21.50 2.63
C LEU A 369 -9.72 -21.18 3.51
N GLU A 370 -9.74 -21.71 4.73
CA GLU A 370 -8.71 -21.42 5.75
C GLU A 370 -7.53 -22.39 5.68
N SER A 371 -7.73 -23.60 5.16
CA SER A 371 -6.70 -24.62 5.10
C SER A 371 -6.21 -24.89 3.68
N LEU A 372 -4.92 -25.21 3.54
CA LEU A 372 -4.34 -25.64 2.27
C LEU A 372 -4.89 -27.00 1.82
N ALA A 373 -5.37 -27.84 2.74
CA ALA A 373 -5.96 -29.13 2.39
C ALA A 373 -7.32 -28.95 1.69
N ASP A 374 -8.22 -28.14 2.23
CA ASP A 374 -9.51 -27.84 1.61
C ASP A 374 -9.30 -27.12 0.25
N LEU A 375 -8.29 -26.26 0.19
CA LEU A 375 -7.92 -25.59 -1.05
C LEU A 375 -7.41 -26.58 -2.11
N ALA A 376 -6.64 -27.61 -1.70
CA ALA A 376 -6.17 -28.69 -2.56
C ALA A 376 -7.31 -29.52 -3.12
N ASP A 377 -8.29 -29.90 -2.30
CA ASP A 377 -9.49 -30.61 -2.71
C ASP A 377 -10.33 -29.78 -3.69
N PHE A 378 -10.44 -28.48 -3.45
CA PHE A 378 -11.08 -27.57 -4.39
C PHE A 378 -10.32 -27.49 -5.72
N ALA A 379 -9.00 -27.26 -5.66
CA ALA A 379 -8.16 -27.04 -6.84
C ALA A 379 -8.02 -28.29 -7.70
N GLY A 380 -7.93 -29.46 -7.06
CA GLY A 380 -7.47 -30.68 -7.73
C GLY A 380 -5.99 -30.61 -8.11
N ARG A 381 -5.57 -31.42 -9.07
CA ARG A 381 -4.27 -31.35 -9.72
C ARG A 381 -4.40 -31.01 -11.20
N GLY A 382 -3.41 -30.39 -11.79
CA GLY A 382 -3.39 -30.11 -13.22
C GLY A 382 -3.32 -31.40 -14.05
N PRO A 383 -4.08 -31.53 -15.16
CA PRO A 383 -3.81 -32.54 -16.18
C PRO A 383 -2.35 -32.43 -16.66
N SER A 384 -1.82 -33.54 -17.17
CA SER A 384 -0.40 -33.66 -17.49
C SER A 384 0.13 -32.64 -18.52
N ASP A 385 -0.73 -32.13 -19.40
CA ASP A 385 -0.43 -31.15 -20.43
C ASP A 385 -0.84 -29.70 -20.07
N TRP A 386 -1.57 -29.52 -18.98
CA TRP A 386 -2.14 -28.22 -18.62
C TRP A 386 -1.10 -27.15 -18.33
N LEU A 387 -0.14 -27.45 -17.45
CA LEU A 387 0.95 -26.54 -17.11
C LEU A 387 1.83 -26.26 -18.33
N ASP A 388 2.22 -27.29 -19.08
CA ASP A 388 3.09 -27.17 -20.26
C ASP A 388 2.43 -26.28 -21.33
N THR A 389 1.12 -26.39 -21.54
CA THR A 389 0.36 -25.53 -22.46
C THR A 389 0.46 -24.06 -22.07
N TRP A 390 0.30 -23.75 -20.78
CA TRP A 390 0.42 -22.39 -20.28
C TRP A 390 1.84 -21.82 -20.38
N LEU A 391 2.84 -22.63 -20.04
CA LEU A 391 4.25 -22.23 -20.14
C LEU A 391 4.67 -21.98 -21.58
N LEU A 392 4.22 -22.82 -22.50
CA LEU A 392 4.48 -22.67 -23.93
C LEU A 392 3.81 -21.40 -24.49
N ALA A 393 2.54 -21.17 -24.14
CA ALA A 393 1.82 -19.95 -24.51
C ALA A 393 2.48 -18.70 -23.90
N GLY A 394 2.88 -18.76 -22.63
CA GLY A 394 3.58 -17.68 -21.93
C GLY A 394 4.94 -17.35 -22.56
N SER A 395 5.71 -18.37 -22.96
CA SER A 395 6.99 -18.19 -23.65
C SER A 395 6.81 -17.54 -25.03
N ALA A 396 5.81 -17.99 -25.81
CA ALA A 396 5.49 -17.39 -27.10
C ALA A 396 5.05 -15.92 -26.96
N ALA A 397 4.22 -15.64 -25.96
CA ALA A 397 3.76 -14.30 -25.64
C ALA A 397 4.92 -13.38 -25.24
N GLN A 398 5.82 -13.85 -24.36
CA GLN A 398 6.99 -13.09 -23.93
C GLN A 398 7.92 -12.78 -25.10
N HIS A 399 8.19 -13.76 -25.95
CA HIS A 399 9.03 -13.56 -27.14
C HIS A 399 8.43 -12.51 -28.09
N ALA A 400 7.12 -12.57 -28.35
CA ALA A 400 6.45 -11.59 -29.19
C ALA A 400 6.48 -10.18 -28.57
N LEU A 401 6.28 -10.07 -27.25
CA LEU A 401 6.41 -8.82 -26.51
C LEU A 401 7.81 -8.24 -26.63
N ASP A 402 8.85 -9.04 -26.41
CA ASP A 402 10.25 -8.61 -26.47
C ASP A 402 10.62 -8.10 -27.87
N LEU A 403 10.14 -8.76 -28.94
CA LEU A 403 10.34 -8.31 -30.32
C LEU A 403 9.69 -6.94 -30.58
N VAL A 404 8.48 -6.70 -30.06
CA VAL A 404 7.83 -5.40 -30.20
C VAL A 404 8.58 -4.32 -29.42
N LEU A 405 9.04 -4.60 -28.19
CA LEU A 405 9.77 -3.64 -27.38
C LEU A 405 11.15 -3.31 -27.95
N ALA A 406 11.85 -4.30 -28.54
CA ALA A 406 13.16 -4.10 -29.17
C ALA A 406 13.13 -3.17 -30.40
N GLN A 407 11.96 -3.02 -31.05
CA GLN A 407 11.78 -2.09 -32.18
C GLN A 407 11.66 -0.61 -31.77
N ASN A 408 11.56 -0.32 -30.47
CA ASN A 408 11.39 1.04 -29.98
C ASN A 408 12.73 1.55 -29.41
N ALA A 409 13.38 2.47 -30.12
CA ALA A 409 14.66 3.03 -29.71
C ALA A 409 14.61 3.85 -28.39
N PRO A 410 13.62 4.77 -28.14
CA PRO A 410 13.44 5.36 -26.82
C PRO A 410 12.87 4.36 -25.83
N ALA A 411 13.20 4.53 -24.55
CA ALA A 411 12.61 3.74 -23.47
C ALA A 411 11.09 3.93 -23.43
N THR A 412 10.36 2.85 -23.14
CA THR A 412 8.92 2.82 -23.00
C THR A 412 8.54 2.32 -21.61
N GLY A 413 7.34 2.62 -21.11
CA GLY A 413 6.88 2.12 -19.80
C GLY A 413 7.13 0.62 -19.60
N PRO A 414 6.66 -0.27 -20.51
CA PRO A 414 6.92 -1.71 -20.40
C PRO A 414 8.42 -2.08 -20.42
N SER A 415 9.25 -1.42 -21.24
CA SER A 415 10.69 -1.72 -21.27
C SER A 415 11.40 -1.27 -19.97
N VAL A 416 11.00 -0.13 -19.40
CA VAL A 416 11.48 0.34 -18.10
C VAL A 416 11.04 -0.63 -16.99
N GLY A 417 9.76 -1.01 -16.97
CA GLY A 417 9.24 -1.97 -16.01
C GLY A 417 9.99 -3.31 -16.03
N SER A 418 10.27 -3.84 -17.23
CA SER A 418 11.05 -5.06 -17.41
C SER A 418 12.48 -4.94 -16.87
N LEU A 419 13.17 -3.83 -17.16
CA LEU A 419 14.54 -3.60 -16.69
C LEU A 419 14.60 -3.41 -15.17
N VAL A 420 13.71 -2.60 -14.60
CA VAL A 420 13.66 -2.42 -13.15
C VAL A 420 13.39 -3.76 -12.46
N TRP A 421 12.42 -4.54 -12.94
CA TRP A 421 12.14 -5.88 -12.42
C TRP A 421 13.38 -6.79 -12.44
N LYS A 422 14.07 -6.85 -13.57
CA LYS A 422 15.26 -7.68 -13.78
C LYS A 422 16.44 -7.31 -12.89
N HIS A 423 16.65 -6.01 -12.67
CA HIS A 423 17.83 -5.49 -11.96
C HIS A 423 17.59 -5.24 -10.46
N SER A 424 16.35 -5.21 -9.99
CA SER A 424 16.06 -4.99 -8.57
C SER A 424 16.57 -6.13 -7.69
N ARG A 425 17.18 -5.74 -6.59
CA ARG A 425 17.66 -6.63 -5.53
C ARG A 425 17.20 -6.03 -4.19
N GLY A 426 17.32 -6.77 -3.11
CA GLY A 426 16.89 -6.30 -1.80
C GLY A 426 15.39 -5.99 -1.76
N GLN A 427 15.02 -4.73 -1.90
CA GLN A 427 13.64 -4.27 -1.82
C GLN A 427 13.23 -3.48 -3.07
N LEU A 428 12.02 -3.75 -3.58
CA LEU A 428 11.42 -3.05 -4.71
C LEU A 428 10.05 -2.50 -4.31
N LEU A 429 9.87 -1.17 -4.35
CA LEU A 429 8.54 -0.57 -4.24
C LEU A 429 8.02 -0.21 -5.63
N LEU A 430 6.82 -0.66 -5.96
CA LEU A 430 6.12 -0.34 -7.20
C LEU A 430 5.02 0.68 -6.93
N GLY A 431 5.20 1.89 -7.45
CA GLY A 431 4.21 2.95 -7.38
C GLY A 431 2.94 2.58 -8.15
N SER A 432 1.81 3.03 -7.65
CA SER A 432 0.50 2.86 -8.29
C SER A 432 0.47 3.50 -9.68
N SER A 433 -0.65 3.36 -10.41
CA SER A 433 -0.82 3.79 -11.80
C SER A 433 -0.15 2.87 -12.84
N ASN A 434 0.56 3.40 -13.86
CA ASN A 434 1.11 2.59 -14.95
C ASN A 434 2.34 1.76 -14.53
N GLY A 435 3.24 2.30 -13.71
CA GLY A 435 4.51 1.64 -13.42
C GLY A 435 4.38 0.17 -12.99
N ILE A 436 3.53 -0.11 -12.00
CA ILE A 436 3.27 -1.49 -11.57
C ILE A 436 2.60 -2.35 -12.67
N ARG A 437 1.76 -1.75 -13.54
CA ARG A 437 1.11 -2.43 -14.66
C ARG A 437 2.06 -2.73 -15.81
N ASP A 438 3.09 -1.91 -15.99
CA ASP A 438 4.17 -2.13 -16.94
C ASP A 438 5.05 -3.30 -16.50
N VAL A 439 5.32 -3.41 -15.20
CA VAL A 439 6.00 -4.58 -14.62
C VAL A 439 5.13 -5.83 -14.75
N ASP A 440 3.82 -5.74 -14.49
CA ASP A 440 2.90 -6.86 -14.67
C ASP A 440 2.86 -7.38 -16.12
N LEU A 441 2.97 -6.46 -17.09
CA LEU A 441 3.02 -6.82 -18.50
C LEU A 441 4.36 -7.43 -18.93
N ALA A 442 5.48 -6.79 -18.56
CA ALA A 442 6.78 -7.04 -19.16
C ALA A 442 7.85 -7.58 -18.20
N GLY A 443 7.58 -7.61 -16.89
CA GLY A 443 8.46 -8.20 -15.90
C GLY A 443 8.41 -9.72 -15.96
N LEU A 444 9.42 -10.36 -16.55
CA LEU A 444 9.50 -11.80 -16.66
C LEU A 444 9.60 -12.45 -15.26
N PRO A 445 8.78 -13.46 -14.93
CA PRO A 445 8.97 -14.24 -13.71
C PRO A 445 10.40 -14.81 -13.63
N ALA A 446 11.01 -14.71 -12.44
CA ALA A 446 12.36 -15.20 -12.20
C ALA A 446 12.34 -16.68 -11.77
N PRO A 447 13.43 -17.44 -11.95
CA PRO A 447 13.53 -18.79 -11.37
C PRO A 447 13.42 -18.79 -9.84
N GLU A 448 13.97 -17.77 -9.21
CA GLU A 448 13.98 -17.54 -7.75
C GLU A 448 13.66 -16.07 -7.45
N PRO A 449 13.11 -15.75 -6.26
CA PRO A 449 12.81 -14.38 -5.89
C PRO A 449 14.10 -13.55 -5.77
N ALA A 450 14.17 -12.39 -6.43
CA ALA A 450 15.35 -11.53 -6.45
C ALA A 450 15.25 -10.32 -5.50
N ALA A 451 14.03 -9.90 -5.19
CA ALA A 451 13.72 -8.78 -4.30
C ALA A 451 12.40 -9.05 -3.57
N THR A 452 12.26 -8.48 -2.38
CA THR A 452 10.94 -8.37 -1.73
C THR A 452 10.21 -7.18 -2.34
N VAL A 453 9.00 -7.42 -2.84
CA VAL A 453 8.23 -6.41 -3.59
C VAL A 453 7.12 -5.83 -2.72
N TYR A 454 7.10 -4.51 -2.62
CA TYR A 454 6.11 -3.72 -1.91
C TYR A 454 5.29 -2.86 -2.88
N ALA A 455 4.10 -2.50 -2.49
CA ALA A 455 3.28 -1.51 -3.18
C ALA A 455 2.14 -1.04 -2.26
N ASN A 456 1.78 0.23 -2.32
CA ASN A 456 0.58 0.73 -1.64
C ASN A 456 -0.66 0.26 -2.41
N ARG A 457 -1.20 -0.92 -2.03
CA ARG A 457 -2.32 -1.56 -2.72
C ARG A 457 -3.58 -1.67 -1.86
N GLY A 458 -3.57 -1.16 -0.65
CA GLY A 458 -4.76 -1.03 0.17
C GLY A 458 -5.84 -0.25 -0.57
N LEU A 459 -5.53 0.97 -0.99
CA LEU A 459 -6.38 1.82 -1.82
C LEU A 459 -5.77 2.18 -3.18
N ALA A 460 -4.50 1.81 -3.38
CA ALA A 460 -3.76 2.06 -4.61
C ALA A 460 -3.63 3.56 -4.96
N GLY A 461 -3.53 4.42 -3.96
CA GLY A 461 -3.25 5.85 -4.10
C GLY A 461 -1.85 6.12 -4.66
N ILE A 462 -1.62 7.34 -5.14
CA ILE A 462 -0.30 7.82 -5.59
C ILE A 462 0.39 8.64 -4.50
N ASP A 463 -0.31 8.94 -3.43
CA ASP A 463 0.16 9.71 -2.28
C ASP A 463 1.17 8.91 -1.44
N GLY A 464 2.11 9.60 -0.81
CA GLY A 464 3.06 9.05 0.13
C GLY A 464 4.01 7.97 -0.40
N THR A 465 4.14 7.78 -1.72
CA THR A 465 4.93 6.69 -2.31
C THR A 465 6.43 6.82 -1.97
N ILE A 466 7.00 8.03 -2.04
CA ILE A 466 8.41 8.27 -1.69
C ILE A 466 8.62 8.10 -0.18
N SER A 467 7.67 8.58 0.60
CA SER A 467 7.68 8.46 2.06
C SER A 467 7.61 7.00 2.52
N THR A 468 6.72 6.20 1.91
CA THR A 468 6.65 4.74 2.13
C THR A 468 7.97 4.06 1.77
N ALA A 469 8.56 4.41 0.60
CA ALA A 469 9.85 3.87 0.18
C ALA A 469 10.98 4.20 1.17
N THR A 470 10.97 5.42 1.70
CA THR A 470 11.93 5.85 2.73
C THR A 470 11.78 4.99 3.99
N GLY A 471 10.54 4.75 4.44
CA GLY A 471 10.27 3.88 5.58
C GLY A 471 10.71 2.43 5.33
N ILE A 472 10.42 1.89 4.14
CA ILE A 472 10.86 0.54 3.74
C ILE A 472 12.39 0.43 3.76
N ALA A 473 13.09 1.38 3.16
CA ALA A 473 14.55 1.37 3.10
C ALA A 473 15.21 1.45 4.49
N LEU A 474 14.67 2.29 5.36
CA LEU A 474 15.18 2.46 6.72
C LEU A 474 14.87 1.26 7.61
N GLY A 475 13.64 0.73 7.56
CA GLY A 475 13.23 -0.42 8.37
C GLY A 475 13.92 -1.71 7.93
N GLY A 476 13.92 -2.03 6.64
CA GLY A 476 14.54 -3.24 6.08
C GLY A 476 16.06 -3.18 5.99
N ARG A 477 16.67 -1.99 6.04
CA ARG A 477 18.12 -1.76 5.98
C ARG A 477 18.80 -2.44 4.78
N GLN A 478 18.11 -2.46 3.67
CA GLN A 478 18.56 -3.02 2.40
C GLN A 478 18.52 -1.94 1.31
N GLU A 479 19.26 -2.18 0.21
CA GLU A 479 19.09 -1.35 -0.97
C GLU A 479 17.64 -1.42 -1.44
N THR A 480 17.07 -0.26 -1.69
CA THR A 480 15.66 -0.14 -2.10
C THR A 480 15.59 0.59 -3.44
N THR A 481 14.93 -0.03 -4.39
CA THR A 481 14.58 0.59 -5.67
C THR A 481 13.10 0.92 -5.69
N VAL A 482 12.73 2.08 -6.22
CA VAL A 482 11.33 2.49 -6.43
C VAL A 482 11.10 2.74 -7.91
N LEU A 483 10.01 2.23 -8.46
CA LEU A 483 9.54 2.61 -9.80
C LEU A 483 8.22 3.35 -9.65
N LEU A 484 8.16 4.57 -10.13
CA LEU A 484 6.96 5.41 -10.10
C LEU A 484 6.90 6.37 -11.30
N GLY A 485 5.72 6.88 -11.60
CA GLY A 485 5.52 7.93 -12.60
C GLY A 485 5.83 9.32 -12.05
N ASP A 486 6.02 10.28 -12.95
CA ASP A 486 6.29 11.68 -12.62
C ASP A 486 5.18 12.33 -11.79
N VAL A 487 3.91 12.09 -12.08
CA VAL A 487 2.78 12.61 -11.29
C VAL A 487 2.81 12.04 -9.86
N THR A 488 3.10 10.75 -9.70
CA THR A 488 3.28 10.12 -8.39
C THR A 488 4.47 10.72 -7.64
N PHE A 489 5.58 10.95 -8.34
CA PHE A 489 6.77 11.61 -7.80
C PHE A 489 6.45 13.01 -7.28
N LEU A 490 5.78 13.83 -8.10
CA LEU A 490 5.41 15.20 -7.74
C LEU A 490 4.38 15.26 -6.61
N HIS A 491 3.49 14.27 -6.53
CA HIS A 491 2.50 14.21 -5.45
C HIS A 491 3.13 14.03 -4.07
N ASP A 492 4.28 13.33 -3.98
CA ASP A 492 4.99 13.09 -2.72
C ASP A 492 6.45 13.61 -2.74
N ALA A 493 6.73 14.66 -3.51
CA ALA A 493 8.06 15.26 -3.56
C ALA A 493 8.54 15.73 -2.16
N GLY A 494 7.62 16.13 -1.27
CA GLY A 494 7.91 16.43 0.14
C GLY A 494 8.54 15.27 0.91
N GLY A 495 8.28 14.02 0.51
CA GLY A 495 8.92 12.82 1.07
C GLY A 495 10.43 12.75 0.88
N LEU A 496 10.99 13.56 -0.04
CA LEU A 496 12.44 13.72 -0.20
C LEU A 496 13.09 14.56 0.92
N LEU A 497 12.30 15.28 1.72
CA LEU A 497 12.83 16.11 2.78
C LEU A 497 13.25 15.25 3.98
N ILE A 498 14.55 15.09 4.16
CA ILE A 498 15.15 14.42 5.33
C ILE A 498 16.12 15.40 5.98
N GLY A 499 15.97 15.61 7.28
CA GLY A 499 16.81 16.53 8.06
C GLY A 499 18.29 16.11 8.06
N PRO A 500 19.22 17.04 8.27
CA PRO A 500 20.66 16.74 8.22
C PRO A 500 21.14 15.83 9.38
N GLY A 501 20.34 15.73 10.46
CA GLY A 501 20.62 14.83 11.59
C GLY A 501 19.96 13.45 11.49
N GLU A 502 19.19 13.24 10.43
CA GLU A 502 18.43 12.00 10.24
C GLU A 502 19.24 10.95 9.45
N GLU A 503 18.95 9.67 9.72
CA GLU A 503 19.49 8.56 8.94
C GLU A 503 19.04 8.65 7.48
N GLN A 504 20.01 8.53 6.55
CA GLN A 504 19.75 8.56 5.11
C GLN A 504 19.51 7.13 4.58
N PRO A 505 18.42 6.88 3.86
CA PRO A 505 18.14 5.57 3.29
C PRO A 505 19.04 5.27 2.08
N GLN A 506 19.27 3.99 1.81
CA GLN A 506 19.83 3.50 0.55
C GLN A 506 18.69 3.36 -0.47
N LEU A 507 18.40 4.44 -1.20
CA LEU A 507 17.17 4.57 -1.98
C LEU A 507 17.44 5.09 -3.39
N ARG A 508 17.14 4.27 -4.41
CA ARG A 508 17.09 4.66 -5.82
C ARG A 508 15.64 4.85 -6.25
N ILE A 509 15.31 6.02 -6.77
CA ILE A 509 13.99 6.36 -7.29
C ILE A 509 14.06 6.42 -8.81
N VAL A 510 13.44 5.47 -9.50
CA VAL A 510 13.31 5.48 -10.95
C VAL A 510 11.99 6.17 -11.31
N VAL A 511 12.10 7.36 -11.88
CA VAL A 511 10.94 8.17 -12.28
C VAL A 511 10.70 8.01 -13.77
N LEU A 512 9.58 7.36 -14.12
CA LEU A 512 9.11 7.30 -15.50
C LEU A 512 8.43 8.65 -15.81
N ASN A 513 9.15 9.53 -16.51
CA ASN A 513 8.70 10.89 -16.81
C ASN A 513 8.20 10.97 -18.25
N ASP A 514 6.88 11.03 -18.41
CA ASP A 514 6.19 11.29 -19.67
C ASP A 514 5.47 12.67 -19.69
N SER A 515 5.75 13.49 -18.69
CA SER A 515 5.21 14.84 -18.47
C SER A 515 3.70 14.83 -18.26
N GLY A 516 3.18 13.81 -17.54
CA GLY A 516 1.77 13.75 -17.18
C GLY A 516 1.23 12.36 -16.85
N GLY A 517 -0.09 12.25 -16.78
CA GLY A 517 -0.79 11.02 -16.40
C GLY A 517 -1.06 10.08 -17.58
N ALA A 518 -0.06 9.39 -18.10
CA ALA A 518 -0.17 8.48 -19.26
C ALA A 518 -1.20 7.34 -19.08
N ILE A 519 -1.54 6.96 -17.87
CA ILE A 519 -2.53 5.91 -17.62
C ILE A 519 -3.89 6.22 -18.29
N PHE A 520 -4.27 7.48 -18.35
CA PHE A 520 -5.56 7.89 -18.94
C PHE A 520 -5.62 7.64 -20.44
N ASP A 521 -4.48 7.56 -21.13
CA ASP A 521 -4.42 7.18 -22.54
C ASP A 521 -4.74 5.70 -22.78
N LEU A 522 -4.49 4.85 -21.80
CA LEU A 522 -4.82 3.41 -21.84
C LEU A 522 -6.25 3.10 -21.37
N LEU A 523 -6.91 4.06 -20.73
CA LEU A 523 -8.30 3.98 -20.30
C LEU A 523 -9.25 4.52 -21.39
N GLU A 524 -10.54 4.60 -21.08
CA GLU A 524 -11.59 5.12 -21.96
C GLU A 524 -11.31 6.56 -22.42
N HIS A 525 -10.64 7.34 -21.57
CA HIS A 525 -10.26 8.72 -21.86
C HIS A 525 -9.35 8.86 -23.08
N GLY A 526 -8.50 7.87 -23.37
CA GLY A 526 -7.67 7.85 -24.57
C GLY A 526 -8.52 7.82 -25.85
N ALA A 527 -9.59 7.01 -25.88
CA ALA A 527 -10.52 6.98 -27.01
C ALA A 527 -11.29 8.30 -27.15
N VAL A 528 -11.70 8.90 -26.04
CA VAL A 528 -12.38 10.21 -26.01
C VAL A 528 -11.46 11.32 -26.56
N ARG A 529 -10.18 11.28 -26.23
CA ARG A 529 -9.18 12.21 -26.77
C ARG A 529 -9.02 12.04 -28.29
N GLU A 530 -8.90 10.81 -28.78
CA GLU A 530 -8.77 10.51 -30.20
C GLU A 530 -10.00 10.94 -31.01
N ALA A 531 -11.21 10.85 -30.42
CA ALA A 531 -12.43 11.34 -31.04
C ALA A 531 -12.52 12.88 -31.19
N GLY A 532 -11.65 13.63 -30.50
CA GLY A 532 -11.39 15.05 -30.68
C GLY A 532 -12.27 16.02 -29.91
N THR A 533 -13.55 15.72 -29.65
CA THR A 533 -14.52 16.67 -29.04
C THR A 533 -14.10 17.14 -27.63
N TYR A 534 -13.51 16.24 -26.82
CA TYR A 534 -13.05 16.53 -25.47
C TYR A 534 -11.53 16.43 -25.33
N GLY A 535 -10.76 16.48 -26.42
CA GLY A 535 -9.32 16.27 -26.43
C GLY A 535 -8.58 17.16 -25.42
N ASP A 536 -8.82 18.49 -25.49
CA ASP A 536 -8.22 19.47 -24.60
C ASP A 536 -8.66 19.28 -23.13
N ALA A 537 -9.89 18.87 -22.90
CA ALA A 537 -10.39 18.58 -21.55
C ALA A 537 -9.70 17.34 -20.97
N VAL A 538 -9.53 16.29 -21.77
CA VAL A 538 -8.79 15.08 -21.34
C VAL A 538 -7.34 15.42 -21.02
N GLU A 539 -6.67 16.20 -21.87
CA GLU A 539 -5.29 16.63 -21.65
C GLU A 539 -5.17 17.42 -20.34
N ARG A 540 -6.03 18.43 -20.14
CA ARG A 540 -5.95 19.31 -18.98
C ARG A 540 -6.37 18.64 -17.66
N LEU A 541 -7.48 17.88 -17.66
CA LEU A 541 -8.14 17.42 -16.43
C LEU A 541 -7.69 16.02 -15.98
N PHE A 542 -7.18 15.22 -16.90
CA PHE A 542 -6.76 13.84 -16.63
C PHE A 542 -5.25 13.65 -16.83
N ALA A 543 -4.71 14.01 -17.98
CA ALA A 543 -3.28 13.90 -18.23
C ALA A 543 -2.46 14.90 -17.39
N THR A 544 -3.05 16.02 -16.97
CA THR A 544 -2.42 17.02 -16.08
C THR A 544 -0.97 17.32 -16.44
N PRO A 545 -0.68 17.81 -17.66
CA PRO A 545 0.68 17.98 -18.13
C PRO A 545 1.44 19.00 -17.28
N HIS A 546 2.73 18.74 -17.06
CA HIS A 546 3.61 19.62 -16.28
C HIS A 546 4.97 19.82 -16.97
N SER A 547 5.68 20.87 -16.54
CA SER A 547 7.02 21.22 -16.99
C SER A 547 8.02 21.32 -15.84
N VAL A 548 7.80 20.55 -14.78
CA VAL A 548 8.68 20.57 -13.60
C VAL A 548 10.05 20.01 -13.96
N ASP A 549 11.11 20.73 -13.60
CA ASP A 549 12.48 20.27 -13.70
C ASP A 549 12.81 19.38 -12.49
N ILE A 550 12.81 18.06 -12.73
CA ILE A 550 13.09 17.05 -11.68
C ILE A 550 14.54 17.16 -11.18
N ALA A 551 15.48 17.54 -12.03
CA ALA A 551 16.89 17.74 -11.63
C ALA A 551 17.04 18.90 -10.65
N ALA A 552 16.37 20.03 -10.93
CA ALA A 552 16.36 21.18 -10.03
C ALA A 552 15.69 20.84 -8.69
N LEU A 553 14.58 20.08 -8.73
CA LEU A 553 13.89 19.62 -7.53
C LEU A 553 14.78 18.67 -6.70
N ALA A 554 15.43 17.71 -7.34
CA ALA A 554 16.38 16.81 -6.68
C ALA A 554 17.51 17.56 -5.99
N ALA A 555 18.10 18.55 -6.68
CA ALA A 555 19.15 19.39 -6.13
C ALA A 555 18.69 20.18 -4.90
N ALA A 556 17.44 20.69 -4.90
CA ALA A 556 16.86 21.42 -3.77
C ALA A 556 16.75 20.53 -2.50
N TYR A 557 16.56 19.23 -2.66
CA TYR A 557 16.51 18.26 -1.57
C TYR A 557 17.85 17.53 -1.30
N GLY A 558 18.93 17.92 -2.00
CA GLY A 558 20.25 17.29 -1.84
C GLY A 558 20.28 15.82 -2.31
N VAL A 559 19.49 15.46 -3.31
CA VAL A 559 19.40 14.11 -3.87
C VAL A 559 20.14 14.04 -5.21
N GLY A 560 20.94 12.98 -5.42
CA GLY A 560 21.61 12.75 -6.70
C GLY A 560 20.60 12.54 -7.84
N HIS A 561 20.90 13.06 -9.04
CA HIS A 561 20.03 12.94 -10.20
C HIS A 561 20.81 12.56 -11.47
N SER A 562 20.21 11.66 -12.25
CA SER A 562 20.64 11.34 -13.61
C SER A 562 19.43 11.21 -14.53
N ALA A 563 19.55 11.67 -15.79
CA ALA A 563 18.48 11.54 -16.77
C ALA A 563 18.92 10.61 -17.91
N VAL A 564 18.05 9.66 -18.26
CA VAL A 564 18.26 8.71 -19.35
C VAL A 564 17.02 8.67 -20.26
N SER A 565 17.20 8.22 -21.51
CA SER A 565 16.10 8.10 -22.47
C SER A 565 16.12 6.79 -23.25
N THR A 566 17.12 5.93 -23.00
CA THR A 566 17.26 4.63 -23.67
C THR A 566 17.32 3.50 -22.66
N THR A 567 16.92 2.31 -23.09
CA THR A 567 17.00 1.08 -22.29
C THR A 567 18.43 0.71 -21.92
N ALA A 568 19.41 0.97 -22.79
CA ALA A 568 20.82 0.70 -22.53
C ALA A 568 21.36 1.60 -21.38
N ALA A 569 21.14 2.92 -21.47
CA ALA A 569 21.55 3.84 -20.42
C ALA A 569 20.83 3.56 -19.07
N LEU A 570 19.56 3.15 -19.12
CA LEU A 570 18.86 2.75 -17.90
C LEU A 570 19.47 1.48 -17.29
N ALA A 571 19.79 0.47 -18.11
CA ALA A 571 20.41 -0.77 -17.64
C ALA A 571 21.77 -0.51 -16.98
N GLU A 572 22.59 0.39 -17.55
CA GLU A 572 23.85 0.84 -16.96
C GLU A 572 23.63 1.54 -15.60
N ALA A 573 22.64 2.45 -15.52
CA ALA A 573 22.31 3.13 -14.27
C ALA A 573 21.81 2.17 -13.19
N LEU A 574 21.01 1.17 -13.56
CA LEU A 574 20.47 0.15 -12.64
C LEU A 574 21.54 -0.85 -12.17
N ALA A 575 22.61 -1.06 -12.95
CA ALA A 575 23.71 -1.94 -12.57
C ALA A 575 24.64 -1.35 -11.49
N LEU A 576 24.58 -0.05 -11.26
CA LEU A 576 25.34 0.61 -10.20
C LEU A 576 24.76 0.23 -8.83
N PRO A 577 25.57 0.17 -7.76
CA PRO A 577 25.07 0.00 -6.40
C PRO A 577 24.17 1.18 -5.98
N VAL A 578 23.27 0.93 -5.03
CA VAL A 578 22.45 1.99 -4.44
C VAL A 578 23.24 2.63 -3.30
N GLU A 579 23.73 3.84 -3.52
CA GLU A 579 24.50 4.60 -2.53
C GLU A 579 23.74 5.88 -2.15
N GLY A 580 23.30 5.97 -0.90
CA GLY A 580 22.49 7.09 -0.43
C GLY A 580 21.17 7.21 -1.21
N ARG A 581 20.76 8.46 -1.51
CA ARG A 581 19.55 8.76 -2.26
C ARG A 581 19.86 9.23 -3.66
N SER A 582 19.23 8.60 -4.65
CA SER A 582 19.39 8.97 -6.06
C SER A 582 18.10 8.88 -6.85
N ILE A 583 17.95 9.73 -7.86
CA ILE A 583 16.86 9.73 -8.82
C ILE A 583 17.44 9.40 -10.20
N VAL A 584 16.85 8.39 -10.84
CA VAL A 584 17.06 8.06 -12.25
C VAL A 584 15.80 8.46 -13.01
N GLU A 585 15.83 9.62 -13.66
CA GLU A 585 14.72 10.11 -14.49
C GLU A 585 14.78 9.45 -15.87
N VAL A 586 13.76 8.66 -16.20
CA VAL A 586 13.61 8.02 -17.53
C VAL A 586 12.60 8.81 -18.33
N ARG A 587 13.07 9.56 -19.33
CA ARG A 587 12.21 10.37 -20.20
C ARG A 587 11.59 9.52 -21.28
N THR A 588 10.26 9.55 -21.37
CA THR A 588 9.47 8.78 -22.34
C THR A 588 8.45 9.66 -23.05
N ASP A 589 7.78 9.13 -24.08
CA ASP A 589 6.71 9.81 -24.81
C ASP A 589 5.40 9.03 -24.68
N ARG A 590 4.41 9.61 -24.00
CA ARG A 590 3.09 9.02 -23.81
C ARG A 590 2.21 8.99 -25.07
N ARG A 591 2.52 9.82 -26.08
CA ARG A 591 1.67 9.95 -27.29
C ARG A 591 1.57 8.65 -28.11
N SER A 592 2.59 7.81 -28.06
CA SER A 592 2.62 6.52 -28.78
C SER A 592 2.17 5.33 -27.92
N LEU A 593 1.85 5.54 -26.64
CA LEU A 593 1.61 4.49 -25.65
C LEU A 593 0.44 3.57 -26.05
N ARG A 594 -0.69 4.14 -26.48
CA ARG A 594 -1.87 3.37 -26.90
C ARG A 594 -1.58 2.49 -28.12
N GLN A 595 -0.86 3.03 -29.11
CA GLN A 595 -0.45 2.26 -30.31
C GLN A 595 0.53 1.16 -29.95
N LEU A 596 1.48 1.42 -29.03
CA LEU A 596 2.39 0.39 -28.55
C LEU A 596 1.64 -0.77 -27.91
N HIS A 597 0.69 -0.51 -27.01
CA HIS A 597 -0.10 -1.55 -26.36
C HIS A 597 -0.98 -2.32 -27.35
N ALA A 598 -1.53 -1.68 -28.37
CA ALA A 598 -2.27 -2.36 -29.45
C ALA A 598 -1.37 -3.31 -30.22
N ARG A 599 -0.17 -2.87 -30.64
CA ARG A 599 0.82 -3.72 -31.33
C ARG A 599 1.26 -4.91 -30.47
N ILE A 600 1.48 -4.69 -29.16
CA ILE A 600 1.81 -5.76 -28.22
C ILE A 600 0.67 -6.80 -28.20
N LYS A 601 -0.57 -6.35 -28.01
CA LYS A 601 -1.74 -7.25 -27.96
C LYS A 601 -1.87 -8.07 -29.25
N GLU A 602 -1.74 -7.45 -30.41
CA GLU A 602 -1.83 -8.12 -31.71
C GLU A 602 -0.70 -9.14 -31.91
N ALA A 603 0.55 -8.76 -31.65
CA ALA A 603 1.71 -9.65 -31.81
C ALA A 603 1.61 -10.86 -30.88
N VAL A 604 1.23 -10.66 -29.62
CA VAL A 604 1.04 -11.72 -28.64
C VAL A 604 -0.10 -12.65 -29.06
N ALA A 605 -1.25 -12.11 -29.46
CA ALA A 605 -2.38 -12.93 -29.90
C ALA A 605 -2.04 -13.82 -31.09
N ALA A 606 -1.30 -13.30 -32.08
CA ALA A 606 -0.84 -14.06 -33.23
C ALA A 606 0.14 -15.19 -32.83
N ALA A 607 1.11 -14.88 -31.96
CA ALA A 607 2.10 -15.86 -31.50
C ALA A 607 1.47 -17.00 -30.69
N VAL A 608 0.59 -16.66 -29.75
CA VAL A 608 -0.11 -17.63 -28.89
C VAL A 608 -1.08 -18.49 -29.70
N GLY A 609 -1.87 -17.88 -30.59
CA GLY A 609 -2.76 -18.62 -31.50
C GLY A 609 -2.01 -19.62 -32.35
N GLY A 610 -0.82 -19.27 -32.86
CA GLY A 610 0.03 -20.18 -33.66
C GLY A 610 0.59 -21.37 -32.86
N VAL A 611 0.78 -21.23 -31.56
CA VAL A 611 1.26 -22.29 -30.66
C VAL A 611 0.12 -23.22 -30.24
N LEU A 612 -1.03 -22.65 -29.84
CA LEU A 612 -2.18 -23.42 -29.34
C LEU A 612 -2.95 -24.17 -30.46
N ALA A 613 -2.70 -23.86 -31.74
CA ALA A 613 -3.29 -24.55 -32.88
C ALA A 613 -2.51 -25.81 -33.32
N ARG A 614 -1.34 -26.04 -32.76
CA ARG A 614 -0.46 -27.21 -33.03
C ARG A 614 -0.69 -28.31 -32.02
#